data_ef7ae53e662191fbb96455bac886d035
#
_entry.id   ef7ae53e662191fbb96455bac886d035
#
_cell.length_a   1.000
_cell.length_b   1.000
_cell.length_c   1.000
_cell.angle_alpha   90.00
_cell.angle_beta   90.00
_cell.angle_gamma   90.00
#
_symmetry.space_group_name_H-M   'P 1'
#
loop_
_entity.id
_entity.type
_entity.pdbx_description
1 polymer ?
#
loop_
_entity_poly.entity_id
_entity_poly.type
_entity_poly.pdbx_seq_one_letter_code
_entity_poly.pdbx_strand_id
1 'polypeptide(L)'
;MIDFESIKAVDPEICDAMRKELTRQREHLELIASENFVSDAVLSAMGSHLTNKYAEGYPGKRYYGGCQYVDIVEDLARERAKALFGAEHANVQPHSGAQANMAVYFAMLEPGDTVMGMNLSHGGHLTHGSPVNMSGKYFHFVPYGVTEEEEIIDYDALEKMALETKPKMIVAGASAYPRIIDFARLREIADRAGCLLMVDMAHIAGLVAAGEHPSPVPYADFVTTTTHKTLRGPRGGMILCKKEYAAAIDKAIFPGTQGGPLEHVIAGKAVCLKEAMTPAFKAYQHQIVLNARAMAAEFTKEGIRLVSGGTDNHLMLLDLTGTGVTGKALEALLGQANITVNKNTIPKETLSPFVTSGVRIGTPAVTTRGMKEAEMKQIAALITRVIREGEGCLPEVKQEVLAICAKHPLYADCVCD
;
A
#
# COMPACT_ATOMS: atom_id res chain seq x y z
N MET A 1 17.05 14.03 -9.92
CA MET A 1 18.16 13.06 -10.10
C MET A 1 18.99 13.03 -8.83
N ILE A 2 19.46 11.86 -8.37
CA ILE A 2 20.27 11.73 -7.15
C ILE A 2 21.69 12.21 -7.46
N ASP A 3 22.23 13.12 -6.64
CA ASP A 3 23.62 13.58 -6.73
C ASP A 3 24.53 12.62 -5.94
N PHE A 4 24.95 11.56 -6.57
CA PHE A 4 25.85 10.57 -5.97
C PHE A 4 27.24 11.13 -5.67
N GLU A 5 27.74 12.14 -6.40
CA GLU A 5 29.05 12.69 -6.18
C GLU A 5 29.13 13.50 -4.89
N SER A 6 28.10 14.29 -4.59
CA SER A 6 28.03 15.00 -3.31
C SER A 6 27.95 14.03 -2.11
N ILE A 7 27.23 12.92 -2.25
CA ILE A 7 27.13 11.89 -1.20
C ILE A 7 28.49 11.20 -1.04
N LYS A 8 29.11 10.78 -2.14
CA LYS A 8 30.40 10.07 -2.16
C LYS A 8 31.54 10.89 -1.52
N ALA A 9 31.53 12.21 -1.74
CA ALA A 9 32.52 13.11 -1.16
C ALA A 9 32.48 13.15 0.37
N VAL A 10 31.34 12.85 0.99
CA VAL A 10 31.11 12.89 2.44
C VAL A 10 31.11 11.47 3.03
N ASP A 11 30.40 10.54 2.38
CA ASP A 11 30.21 9.16 2.85
C ASP A 11 30.20 8.19 1.66
N PRO A 12 31.38 7.66 1.30
CA PRO A 12 31.51 6.71 0.20
C PRO A 12 30.81 5.37 0.49
N GLU A 13 30.66 4.95 1.76
CA GLU A 13 30.01 3.69 2.13
C GLU A 13 28.49 3.76 1.88
N ILE A 14 27.86 4.87 2.26
CA ILE A 14 26.43 5.11 1.98
C ILE A 14 26.23 5.27 0.47
N CYS A 15 27.10 5.99 -0.25
CA CYS A 15 27.01 6.11 -1.69
C CYS A 15 27.05 4.75 -2.39
N ASP A 16 27.98 3.87 -2.00
CA ASP A 16 28.11 2.50 -2.54
C ASP A 16 26.84 1.67 -2.26
N ALA A 17 26.32 1.72 -1.03
CA ALA A 17 25.10 1.01 -0.67
C ALA A 17 23.89 1.49 -1.51
N MET A 18 23.75 2.80 -1.72
CA MET A 18 22.67 3.37 -2.54
C MET A 18 22.81 2.97 -4.02
N ARG A 19 24.03 2.93 -4.56
CA ARG A 19 24.27 2.46 -5.93
C ARG A 19 23.93 0.99 -6.10
N LYS A 20 24.32 0.14 -5.14
CA LYS A 20 23.96 -1.28 -5.12
C LYS A 20 22.43 -1.49 -5.08
N GLU A 21 21.72 -0.72 -4.27
CA GLU A 21 20.26 -0.79 -4.20
C GLU A 21 19.62 -0.34 -5.52
N LEU A 22 20.11 0.73 -6.16
CA LEU A 22 19.62 1.14 -7.46
C LEU A 22 19.86 0.05 -8.53
N THR A 23 21.03 -0.59 -8.52
CA THR A 23 21.34 -1.73 -9.39
C THR A 23 20.37 -2.89 -9.14
N ARG A 24 20.13 -3.25 -7.87
CA ARG A 24 19.14 -4.26 -7.50
C ARG A 24 17.77 -3.91 -8.07
N GLN A 25 17.27 -2.70 -7.87
CA GLN A 25 15.97 -2.27 -8.40
C GLN A 25 15.90 -2.35 -9.93
N ARG A 26 16.98 -2.07 -10.63
CA ARG A 26 17.05 -2.16 -12.10
C ARG A 26 17.02 -3.59 -12.61
N GLU A 27 17.68 -4.50 -11.90
CA GLU A 27 17.90 -5.91 -12.31
C GLU A 27 16.84 -6.87 -11.78
N HIS A 28 15.95 -6.43 -10.89
CA HIS A 28 14.90 -7.26 -10.31
C HIS A 28 13.52 -6.91 -10.88
N LEU A 29 12.67 -7.92 -10.97
CA LEU A 29 11.22 -7.77 -11.12
C LEU A 29 10.61 -7.54 -9.74
N GLU A 30 10.20 -6.31 -9.45
CA GLU A 30 9.56 -5.96 -8.18
C GLU A 30 8.07 -6.28 -8.25
N LEU A 31 7.65 -7.31 -7.52
CA LEU A 31 6.28 -7.81 -7.48
C LEU A 31 5.66 -7.75 -6.08
N ILE A 32 6.33 -7.10 -5.12
CA ILE A 32 5.71 -6.80 -3.83
C ILE A 32 4.56 -5.81 -4.07
N ALA A 33 3.33 -6.21 -3.76
CA ALA A 33 2.12 -5.44 -4.07
C ALA A 33 2.05 -4.05 -3.41
N SER A 34 2.86 -3.81 -2.37
CA SER A 34 2.96 -2.55 -1.65
C SER A 34 4.15 -1.69 -2.06
N GLU A 35 4.90 -2.08 -3.09
CA GLU A 35 6.03 -1.31 -3.61
C GLU A 35 5.74 -0.69 -4.97
N ASN A 36 6.42 0.42 -5.25
CA ASN A 36 6.33 1.14 -6.51
C ASN A 36 7.58 2.01 -6.73
N PHE A 37 7.76 2.50 -7.94
CA PHE A 37 8.83 3.45 -8.30
C PHE A 37 8.23 4.84 -8.51
N VAL A 38 8.73 5.82 -7.77
CA VAL A 38 8.26 7.20 -7.86
C VAL A 38 8.90 7.94 -9.05
N SER A 39 8.31 9.06 -9.47
CA SER A 39 8.90 9.92 -10.48
C SER A 39 10.14 10.67 -9.99
N ASP A 40 10.98 11.14 -10.91
CA ASP A 40 12.12 12.01 -10.59
C ASP A 40 11.69 13.30 -9.88
N ALA A 41 10.49 13.82 -10.20
CA ALA A 41 9.93 14.99 -9.55
C ALA A 41 9.63 14.73 -8.06
N VAL A 42 9.10 13.55 -7.73
CA VAL A 42 8.89 13.15 -6.33
C VAL A 42 10.23 12.95 -5.61
N LEU A 43 11.21 12.28 -6.24
CA LEU A 43 12.55 12.12 -5.66
C LEU A 43 13.22 13.48 -5.37
N SER A 44 13.12 14.42 -6.32
CA SER A 44 13.69 15.76 -6.18
C SER A 44 13.02 16.56 -5.06
N ALA A 45 11.70 16.45 -4.91
CA ALA A 45 10.98 17.08 -3.81
C ALA A 45 11.40 16.50 -2.45
N MET A 46 11.58 15.18 -2.37
CA MET A 46 12.03 14.49 -1.16
C MET A 46 13.45 14.89 -0.73
N GLY A 47 14.37 15.11 -1.68
CA GLY A 47 15.74 15.55 -1.42
C GLY A 47 15.91 17.08 -1.30
N SER A 48 14.83 17.83 -1.09
CA SER A 48 14.87 19.30 -1.11
C SER A 48 15.28 19.92 0.25
N HIS A 49 15.65 21.21 0.17
CA HIS A 49 15.96 22.04 1.34
C HIS A 49 14.79 22.26 2.31
N LEU A 50 13.58 21.84 1.94
CA LEU A 50 12.40 21.89 2.83
C LEU A 50 12.58 21.01 4.08
N THR A 51 13.50 20.06 4.06
CA THR A 51 13.90 19.27 5.25
C THR A 51 14.43 20.14 6.40
N ASN A 52 14.92 21.36 6.10
CA ASN A 52 15.50 22.26 7.10
C ASN A 52 14.44 23.00 7.91
N LYS A 53 13.15 23.01 7.46
CA LYS A 53 12.12 23.85 8.05
C LYS A 53 11.32 23.16 9.15
N TYR A 54 11.35 23.73 10.35
CA TYR A 54 10.50 23.32 11.47
C TYR A 54 9.16 24.05 11.43
N ALA A 55 8.03 23.30 11.32
CA ALA A 55 6.72 23.89 11.01
C ALA A 55 5.57 23.29 11.84
N GLU A 56 5.76 23.13 13.16
CA GLU A 56 4.70 22.67 14.06
C GLU A 56 3.42 23.51 13.94
N GLY A 57 2.28 22.86 14.00
CA GLY A 57 0.98 23.44 13.74
C GLY A 57 0.52 23.21 12.30
N TYR A 58 -0.28 24.12 11.77
CA TYR A 58 -0.91 24.04 10.46
C TYR A 58 -0.74 25.33 9.67
N PRO A 59 -0.94 25.35 8.34
CA PRO A 59 -0.85 26.56 7.54
C PRO A 59 -1.64 27.73 8.14
N GLY A 60 -0.99 28.88 8.24
CA GLY A 60 -1.53 30.09 8.87
C GLY A 60 -1.65 30.07 10.40
N LYS A 61 -1.34 28.92 11.04
CA LYS A 61 -1.41 28.73 12.52
C LYS A 61 -0.20 27.94 13.01
N ARG A 62 1.00 28.37 12.62
CA ARG A 62 2.27 27.73 13.03
C ARG A 62 2.75 28.25 14.37
N TYR A 63 3.47 27.39 15.09
CA TYR A 63 4.16 27.76 16.32
C TYR A 63 5.50 28.49 16.06
N TYR A 64 6.01 28.43 14.82
CA TYR A 64 7.29 29.02 14.42
C TYR A 64 7.11 30.02 13.26
N GLY A 65 8.01 31.04 13.22
CA GLY A 65 8.08 31.98 12.11
C GLY A 65 8.70 31.38 10.84
N GLY A 66 8.60 32.12 9.73
CA GLY A 66 9.23 31.74 8.46
C GLY A 66 8.55 30.61 7.71
N CYS A 67 7.26 30.35 7.96
CA CYS A 67 6.51 29.23 7.36
C CYS A 67 5.71 29.62 6.12
N GLN A 68 5.76 30.87 5.65
CA GLN A 68 4.93 31.37 4.56
C GLN A 68 5.00 30.54 3.26
N TYR A 69 6.12 29.89 2.98
CA TYR A 69 6.27 29.08 1.77
C TYR A 69 5.95 27.60 1.99
N VAL A 70 6.28 27.03 3.15
CA VAL A 70 5.86 25.65 3.48
C VAL A 70 4.34 25.56 3.71
N ASP A 71 3.70 26.64 4.15
CA ASP A 71 2.25 26.75 4.21
C ASP A 71 1.62 26.56 2.82
N ILE A 72 2.20 27.18 1.79
CA ILE A 72 1.74 26.99 0.39
C ILE A 72 1.90 25.52 -0.02
N VAL A 73 3.01 24.88 0.33
CA VAL A 73 3.28 23.47 -0.01
C VAL A 73 2.25 22.55 0.65
N GLU A 74 2.01 22.74 1.94
CA GLU A 74 1.06 21.90 2.70
C GLU A 74 -0.39 22.15 2.23
N ASP A 75 -0.78 23.39 1.99
CA ASP A 75 -2.11 23.73 1.46
C ASP A 75 -2.33 23.11 0.07
N LEU A 76 -1.33 23.17 -0.82
CA LEU A 76 -1.41 22.49 -2.12
C LEU A 76 -1.62 20.98 -1.97
N ALA A 77 -0.92 20.35 -1.04
CA ALA A 77 -1.09 18.91 -0.78
C ALA A 77 -2.51 18.61 -0.27
N ARG A 78 -3.01 19.38 0.70
CA ARG A 78 -4.35 19.23 1.27
C ARG A 78 -5.45 19.44 0.23
N GLU A 79 -5.38 20.53 -0.56
CA GLU A 79 -6.40 20.86 -1.57
C GLU A 79 -6.39 19.82 -2.72
N ARG A 80 -5.20 19.36 -3.15
CA ARG A 80 -5.09 18.29 -4.15
C ARG A 80 -5.65 16.96 -3.65
N ALA A 81 -5.41 16.61 -2.39
CA ALA A 81 -5.97 15.41 -1.78
C ALA A 81 -7.50 15.46 -1.74
N LYS A 82 -8.07 16.60 -1.28
CA LYS A 82 -9.52 16.79 -1.27
C LYS A 82 -10.12 16.73 -2.67
N ALA A 83 -9.51 17.40 -3.65
CA ALA A 83 -10.00 17.41 -5.02
C ALA A 83 -9.91 16.04 -5.70
N LEU A 84 -8.81 15.31 -5.47
CA LEU A 84 -8.59 13.98 -6.08
C LEU A 84 -9.58 12.94 -5.60
N PHE A 85 -9.88 12.93 -4.30
CA PHE A 85 -10.70 11.90 -3.65
C PHE A 85 -12.15 12.35 -3.35
N GLY A 86 -12.48 13.64 -3.55
CA GLY A 86 -13.78 14.18 -3.20
C GLY A 86 -14.02 14.31 -1.69
N ALA A 87 -12.97 14.53 -0.90
CA ALA A 87 -13.03 14.60 0.54
C ALA A 87 -13.28 16.02 1.05
N GLU A 88 -13.98 16.15 2.17
CA GLU A 88 -14.26 17.46 2.79
C GLU A 88 -13.04 18.01 3.54
N HIS A 89 -12.22 17.14 4.14
CA HIS A 89 -11.01 17.49 4.86
C HIS A 89 -9.88 16.51 4.54
N ALA A 90 -8.65 17.01 4.57
CA ALA A 90 -7.44 16.21 4.41
C ALA A 90 -6.36 16.66 5.39
N ASN A 91 -5.74 15.70 6.10
CA ASN A 91 -4.52 15.91 6.86
C ASN A 91 -3.38 15.13 6.17
N VAL A 92 -2.35 15.85 5.73
CA VAL A 92 -1.22 15.32 4.97
C VAL A 92 0.05 15.15 5.80
N GLN A 93 -0.01 15.44 7.10
CA GLN A 93 1.13 15.37 8.00
C GLN A 93 1.51 13.95 8.50
N PRO A 94 0.65 12.90 8.49
CA PRO A 94 1.05 11.58 8.95
C PRO A 94 2.34 11.09 8.27
N HIS A 95 3.33 10.66 9.08
CA HIS A 95 4.63 10.18 8.56
C HIS A 95 4.51 8.81 7.91
N SER A 96 3.48 8.03 8.25
CA SER A 96 3.20 6.71 7.67
C SER A 96 1.71 6.39 7.72
N GLY A 97 1.28 5.34 6.99
CA GLY A 97 -0.08 4.82 7.10
C GLY A 97 -0.41 4.32 8.52
N ALA A 98 0.54 3.69 9.19
CA ALA A 98 0.37 3.26 10.56
C ALA A 98 0.07 4.43 11.50
N GLN A 99 0.80 5.55 11.37
CA GLN A 99 0.54 6.75 12.16
C GLN A 99 -0.78 7.43 11.79
N ALA A 100 -1.20 7.37 10.52
CA ALA A 100 -2.52 7.83 10.11
C ALA A 100 -3.63 7.04 10.82
N ASN A 101 -3.56 5.69 10.82
CA ASN A 101 -4.52 4.83 11.52
C ASN A 101 -4.53 5.12 13.03
N MET A 102 -3.33 5.24 13.62
CA MET A 102 -3.17 5.53 15.04
C MET A 102 -3.78 6.88 15.44
N ALA A 103 -3.65 7.91 14.61
CA ALA A 103 -4.23 9.22 14.89
C ALA A 103 -5.77 9.17 14.86
N VAL A 104 -6.38 8.39 13.94
CA VAL A 104 -7.83 8.18 13.94
C VAL A 104 -8.27 7.45 15.21
N TYR A 105 -7.57 6.38 15.61
CA TYR A 105 -7.87 5.69 16.86
C TYR A 105 -7.73 6.61 18.09
N PHE A 106 -6.64 7.36 18.16
CA PHE A 106 -6.40 8.31 19.24
C PHE A 106 -7.46 9.41 19.33
N ALA A 107 -7.99 9.86 18.17
CA ALA A 107 -9.02 10.88 18.12
C ALA A 107 -10.41 10.39 18.56
N MET A 108 -10.74 9.11 18.27
CA MET A 108 -12.11 8.59 18.31
C MET A 108 -12.36 7.51 19.35
N LEU A 109 -11.32 6.91 19.91
CA LEU A 109 -11.41 5.76 20.79
C LEU A 109 -10.73 6.00 22.13
N GLU A 110 -11.22 5.31 23.15
CA GLU A 110 -10.56 5.21 24.45
C GLU A 110 -9.90 3.82 24.59
N PRO A 111 -8.79 3.69 25.36
CA PRO A 111 -8.17 2.39 25.60
C PRO A 111 -9.17 1.35 26.11
N GLY A 112 -9.21 0.18 25.46
CA GLY A 112 -10.14 -0.90 25.76
C GLY A 112 -11.44 -0.89 24.94
N ASP A 113 -11.68 0.15 24.16
CA ASP A 113 -12.85 0.17 23.25
C ASP A 113 -12.82 -1.01 22.28
N THR A 114 -14.01 -1.55 21.97
CA THR A 114 -14.15 -2.63 20.98
C THR A 114 -14.14 -2.08 19.57
N VAL A 115 -13.30 -2.67 18.73
CA VAL A 115 -13.15 -2.33 17.32
C VAL A 115 -13.25 -3.60 16.47
N MET A 116 -13.88 -3.55 15.32
CA MET A 116 -13.83 -4.66 14.38
C MET A 116 -12.83 -4.37 13.27
N GLY A 117 -12.02 -5.37 12.91
CA GLY A 117 -11.04 -5.26 11.84
C GLY A 117 -10.90 -6.56 11.06
N MET A 118 -10.39 -6.49 9.83
CA MET A 118 -10.19 -7.69 9.02
C MET A 118 -9.13 -8.60 9.63
N ASN A 119 -9.41 -9.91 9.70
CA ASN A 119 -8.48 -10.93 10.19
C ASN A 119 -7.15 -10.87 9.42
N LEU A 120 -6.04 -10.92 10.15
CA LEU A 120 -4.69 -10.86 9.57
C LEU A 120 -4.42 -11.97 8.56
N SER A 121 -4.87 -13.20 8.85
CA SER A 121 -4.71 -14.34 7.94
C SER A 121 -5.60 -14.27 6.70
N HIS A 122 -6.62 -13.41 6.70
CA HIS A 122 -7.52 -13.16 5.59
C HIS A 122 -7.17 -11.87 4.82
N GLY A 123 -6.03 -11.26 5.12
CA GLY A 123 -5.52 -10.09 4.41
C GLY A 123 -5.55 -8.78 5.18
N GLY A 124 -5.92 -8.76 6.46
CA GLY A 124 -5.90 -7.57 7.31
C GLY A 124 -4.48 -6.98 7.47
N HIS A 125 -4.40 -5.70 7.80
CA HIS A 125 -3.13 -5.05 8.10
C HIS A 125 -2.77 -5.16 9.58
N LEU A 126 -1.47 -5.11 9.93
CA LEU A 126 -1.01 -5.17 11.33
C LEU A 126 -1.68 -4.12 12.23
N THR A 127 -1.94 -2.92 11.72
CA THR A 127 -2.61 -1.84 12.46
C THR A 127 -4.13 -2.03 12.60
N HIS A 128 -4.67 -3.14 12.09
CA HIS A 128 -6.09 -3.51 12.25
C HIS A 128 -6.28 -4.55 13.36
N GLY A 129 -5.53 -4.43 14.47
CA GLY A 129 -5.73 -5.23 15.67
C GLY A 129 -4.74 -6.36 15.90
N SER A 130 -3.59 -6.38 15.23
CA SER A 130 -2.54 -7.35 15.53
C SER A 130 -2.10 -7.27 17.01
N PRO A 131 -2.01 -8.39 17.74
CA PRO A 131 -1.59 -8.39 19.15
C PRO A 131 -0.19 -7.80 19.40
N VAL A 132 0.68 -7.82 18.39
CA VAL A 132 2.02 -7.24 18.46
C VAL A 132 2.06 -5.76 18.08
N ASN A 133 0.96 -5.24 17.54
CA ASN A 133 0.82 -3.83 17.15
C ASN A 133 0.14 -3.03 18.26
N MET A 134 0.37 -1.73 18.32
CA MET A 134 -0.27 -0.82 19.26
C MET A 134 -1.80 -0.95 19.20
N SER A 135 -2.40 -1.10 18.02
CA SER A 135 -3.84 -1.26 17.88
C SER A 135 -4.40 -2.42 18.70
N GLY A 136 -3.81 -3.60 18.61
CA GLY A 136 -4.22 -4.77 19.39
C GLY A 136 -3.81 -4.74 20.87
N LYS A 137 -2.87 -3.84 21.24
CA LYS A 137 -2.48 -3.67 22.65
C LYS A 137 -3.37 -2.70 23.42
N TYR A 138 -3.90 -1.68 22.75
CA TYR A 138 -4.69 -0.61 23.38
C TYR A 138 -6.20 -0.84 23.23
N PHE A 139 -6.65 -1.53 22.19
CA PHE A 139 -8.06 -1.71 21.87
C PHE A 139 -8.42 -3.19 21.79
N HIS A 140 -9.68 -3.50 22.05
CA HIS A 140 -10.21 -4.85 21.91
C HIS A 140 -10.69 -5.10 20.48
N PHE A 141 -9.80 -5.67 19.64
CA PHE A 141 -10.16 -5.98 18.27
C PHE A 141 -10.86 -7.32 18.10
N VAL A 142 -12.03 -7.30 17.45
CA VAL A 142 -12.79 -8.48 17.05
C VAL A 142 -12.57 -8.67 15.54
N PRO A 143 -11.94 -9.78 15.12
CA PRO A 143 -11.64 -9.97 13.68
C PRO A 143 -12.87 -10.48 12.92
N TYR A 144 -13.18 -9.85 11.77
CA TYR A 144 -14.07 -10.42 10.77
C TYR A 144 -13.26 -11.08 9.64
N GLY A 145 -13.88 -11.98 8.88
CA GLY A 145 -13.19 -12.81 7.91
C GLY A 145 -13.83 -12.83 6.52
N VAL A 146 -13.40 -13.84 5.78
CA VAL A 146 -13.94 -14.20 4.46
C VAL A 146 -14.73 -15.50 4.55
N THR A 147 -15.59 -15.74 3.55
CA THR A 147 -16.32 -17.01 3.39
C THR A 147 -15.35 -18.16 3.21
N GLU A 148 -15.76 -19.38 3.56
CA GLU A 148 -14.90 -20.55 3.43
C GLU A 148 -14.75 -21.02 1.98
N GLU A 149 -15.76 -20.87 1.16
CA GLU A 149 -15.78 -21.40 -0.21
C GLU A 149 -15.22 -20.40 -1.22
N GLU A 150 -15.73 -19.16 -1.19
CA GLU A 150 -15.41 -18.14 -2.17
C GLU A 150 -14.21 -17.27 -1.76
N GLU A 151 -13.83 -17.30 -0.47
CA GLU A 151 -12.73 -16.53 0.12
C GLU A 151 -12.90 -15.00 -0.10
N ILE A 152 -14.15 -14.53 -0.04
CA ILE A 152 -14.53 -13.12 -0.10
C ILE A 152 -15.11 -12.66 1.23
N ILE A 153 -15.11 -11.34 1.49
CA ILE A 153 -15.63 -10.78 2.75
C ILE A 153 -17.07 -11.23 2.95
N ASP A 154 -17.32 -11.86 4.12
CA ASP A 154 -18.64 -12.30 4.53
C ASP A 154 -19.37 -11.13 5.24
N TYR A 155 -20.07 -10.32 4.45
CA TYR A 155 -20.77 -9.14 4.96
C TYR A 155 -21.93 -9.48 5.90
N ASP A 156 -22.57 -10.63 5.74
CA ASP A 156 -23.68 -11.04 6.61
C ASP A 156 -23.19 -11.51 7.96
N ALA A 157 -22.11 -12.29 8.00
CA ALA A 157 -21.42 -12.64 9.24
C ALA A 157 -20.84 -11.39 9.93
N LEU A 158 -20.27 -10.43 9.15
CA LEU A 158 -19.79 -9.17 9.68
C LEU A 158 -20.90 -8.35 10.31
N GLU A 159 -22.07 -8.23 9.66
CA GLU A 159 -23.24 -7.54 10.22
C GLU A 159 -23.72 -8.17 11.53
N LYS A 160 -23.90 -9.47 11.54
CA LYS A 160 -24.31 -10.21 12.75
C LYS A 160 -23.33 -9.93 13.90
N MET A 161 -22.05 -10.06 13.64
CA MET A 161 -20.99 -9.81 14.62
C MET A 161 -21.00 -8.35 15.11
N ALA A 162 -21.21 -7.37 14.24
CA ALA A 162 -21.29 -5.96 14.59
C ALA A 162 -22.48 -5.66 15.51
N LEU A 163 -23.64 -6.25 15.25
CA LEU A 163 -24.84 -6.09 16.07
C LEU A 163 -24.68 -6.75 17.46
N GLU A 164 -23.97 -7.87 17.55
CA GLU A 164 -23.71 -8.59 18.80
C GLU A 164 -22.65 -7.88 19.64
N THR A 165 -21.52 -7.47 19.03
CA THR A 165 -20.36 -6.90 19.74
C THR A 165 -20.48 -5.41 20.00
N LYS A 166 -21.29 -4.70 19.23
CA LYS A 166 -21.51 -3.24 19.30
C LYS A 166 -20.19 -2.46 19.35
N PRO A 167 -19.33 -2.60 18.33
CA PRO A 167 -18.04 -1.94 18.31
C PRO A 167 -18.21 -0.41 18.26
N LYS A 168 -17.20 0.32 18.71
CA LYS A 168 -17.12 1.78 18.51
C LYS A 168 -16.79 2.14 17.07
N MET A 169 -16.06 1.26 16.38
CA MET A 169 -15.58 1.47 15.02
C MET A 169 -15.44 0.14 14.27
N ILE A 170 -15.80 0.16 12.99
CA ILE A 170 -15.42 -0.88 12.02
C ILE A 170 -14.28 -0.32 11.19
N VAL A 171 -13.17 -1.07 11.11
CA VAL A 171 -12.02 -0.78 10.26
C VAL A 171 -12.04 -1.72 9.06
N ALA A 172 -12.23 -1.14 7.87
CA ALA A 172 -12.17 -1.86 6.62
C ALA A 172 -10.90 -1.54 5.84
N GLY A 173 -10.63 -2.32 4.80
CA GLY A 173 -9.41 -2.25 4.02
C GLY A 173 -8.48 -3.43 4.31
N ALA A 174 -7.62 -3.74 3.36
CA ALA A 174 -6.79 -4.93 3.41
C ALA A 174 -5.43 -4.74 2.74
N SER A 175 -4.45 -5.52 3.20
CA SER A 175 -3.11 -5.59 2.61
C SER A 175 -2.98 -6.74 1.59
N ALA A 176 -3.87 -7.73 1.66
CA ALA A 176 -3.79 -8.95 0.86
C ALA A 176 -5.20 -9.49 0.53
N TYR A 177 -6.04 -8.64 -0.04
CA TYR A 177 -7.39 -9.00 -0.48
C TYR A 177 -7.55 -8.64 -1.97
N PRO A 178 -7.74 -9.62 -2.86
CA PRO A 178 -7.69 -9.38 -4.31
C PRO A 178 -9.02 -8.97 -4.93
N ARG A 179 -10.10 -8.83 -4.16
CA ARG A 179 -11.44 -8.52 -4.66
C ARG A 179 -11.88 -7.10 -4.35
N ILE A 180 -12.96 -6.67 -4.97
CA ILE A 180 -13.60 -5.40 -4.68
C ILE A 180 -14.19 -5.43 -3.26
N ILE A 181 -14.05 -4.30 -2.54
CA ILE A 181 -14.68 -4.10 -1.22
C ILE A 181 -15.94 -3.25 -1.41
N ASP A 182 -17.07 -3.73 -0.89
CA ASP A 182 -18.35 -3.02 -0.92
C ASP A 182 -18.45 -2.05 0.27
N PHE A 183 -18.05 -0.81 0.04
CA PHE A 183 -18.08 0.23 1.06
C PHE A 183 -19.50 0.71 1.39
N ALA A 184 -20.44 0.60 0.46
CA ALA A 184 -21.84 0.93 0.71
C ALA A 184 -22.45 -0.06 1.71
N ARG A 185 -22.20 -1.35 1.52
CA ARG A 185 -22.65 -2.40 2.45
C ARG A 185 -22.01 -2.23 3.84
N LEU A 186 -20.72 -1.90 3.90
CA LEU A 186 -20.04 -1.61 5.17
C LEU A 186 -20.64 -0.40 5.90
N ARG A 187 -21.05 0.65 5.16
CA ARG A 187 -21.73 1.82 5.76
C ARG A 187 -23.10 1.42 6.35
N GLU A 188 -23.89 0.64 5.62
CA GLU A 188 -25.18 0.13 6.12
C GLU A 188 -25.00 -0.66 7.42
N ILE A 189 -24.00 -1.53 7.48
CA ILE A 189 -23.69 -2.33 8.67
C ILE A 189 -23.28 -1.41 9.83
N ALA A 190 -22.40 -0.45 9.59
CA ALA A 190 -21.95 0.49 10.64
C ALA A 190 -23.11 1.36 11.15
N ASP A 191 -24.02 1.80 10.27
CA ASP A 191 -25.22 2.56 10.67
C ASP A 191 -26.15 1.72 11.56
N ARG A 192 -26.39 0.46 11.20
CA ARG A 192 -27.21 -0.45 12.00
C ARG A 192 -26.59 -0.77 13.36
N ALA A 193 -25.26 -0.90 13.39
CA ALA A 193 -24.53 -1.13 14.66
C ALA A 193 -24.34 0.14 15.50
N GLY A 194 -24.60 1.33 14.92
CA GLY A 194 -24.42 2.62 15.57
C GLY A 194 -22.94 2.96 15.83
N CYS A 195 -22.05 2.61 14.91
CA CYS A 195 -20.62 2.79 15.06
C CYS A 195 -19.98 3.59 13.89
N LEU A 196 -18.76 4.05 14.10
CA LEU A 196 -17.95 4.72 13.09
C LEU A 196 -17.44 3.73 12.04
N LEU A 197 -17.27 4.21 10.80
CA LEU A 197 -16.62 3.46 9.72
C LEU A 197 -15.32 4.15 9.33
N MET A 198 -14.21 3.46 9.52
CA MET A 198 -12.89 3.84 9.02
C MET A 198 -12.49 2.90 7.90
N VAL A 199 -11.97 3.45 6.79
CA VAL A 199 -11.43 2.65 5.68
C VAL A 199 -9.96 2.98 5.45
N ASP A 200 -9.10 1.99 5.59
CA ASP A 200 -7.70 2.06 5.17
C ASP A 200 -7.60 1.63 3.69
N MET A 201 -7.54 2.61 2.79
CA MET A 201 -7.44 2.36 1.34
C MET A 201 -5.99 2.31 0.84
N ALA A 202 -5.01 2.15 1.72
CA ALA A 202 -3.59 2.27 1.38
C ALA A 202 -3.18 1.45 0.14
N HIS A 203 -3.63 0.21 0.03
CA HIS A 203 -3.32 -0.66 -1.10
C HIS A 203 -3.98 -0.24 -2.40
N ILE A 204 -5.18 0.31 -2.33
CA ILE A 204 -6.01 0.62 -3.50
C ILE A 204 -6.11 2.12 -3.80
N ALA A 205 -5.40 2.99 -3.07
CA ALA A 205 -5.57 4.45 -3.19
C ALA A 205 -5.37 4.97 -4.62
N GLY A 206 -4.40 4.43 -5.35
CA GLY A 206 -4.20 4.79 -6.76
C GLY A 206 -5.35 4.34 -7.65
N LEU A 207 -5.88 3.13 -7.43
CA LEU A 207 -7.04 2.59 -8.15
C LEU A 207 -8.29 3.42 -7.87
N VAL A 208 -8.52 3.80 -6.61
CA VAL A 208 -9.62 4.70 -6.21
C VAL A 208 -9.50 6.06 -6.89
N ALA A 209 -8.30 6.67 -6.88
CA ALA A 209 -8.04 7.95 -7.53
C ALA A 209 -8.31 7.92 -9.05
N ALA A 210 -8.11 6.79 -9.68
CA ALA A 210 -8.33 6.60 -11.12
C ALA A 210 -9.75 6.13 -11.49
N GLY A 211 -10.55 5.67 -10.50
CA GLY A 211 -11.86 5.10 -10.72
C GLY A 211 -11.87 3.61 -11.08
N GLU A 212 -10.74 2.90 -10.88
CA GLU A 212 -10.60 1.45 -11.12
C GLU A 212 -11.08 0.61 -9.90
N HIS A 213 -11.32 1.24 -8.77
CA HIS A 213 -11.95 0.65 -7.59
C HIS A 213 -12.94 1.67 -7.02
N PRO A 214 -14.10 1.23 -6.46
CA PRO A 214 -15.03 2.11 -5.78
C PRO A 214 -14.34 2.95 -4.70
N SER A 215 -14.78 4.21 -4.54
CA SER A 215 -14.25 5.10 -3.51
C SER A 215 -14.91 4.84 -2.16
N PRO A 216 -14.14 4.73 -1.06
CA PRO A 216 -14.70 4.68 0.29
C PRO A 216 -15.17 6.05 0.82
N VAL A 217 -14.68 7.15 0.23
CA VAL A 217 -14.88 8.51 0.77
C VAL A 217 -16.35 8.90 0.97
N PRO A 218 -17.30 8.56 0.07
CA PRO A 218 -18.69 8.87 0.30
C PRO A 218 -19.34 8.11 1.47
N TYR A 219 -18.75 7.01 1.91
CA TYR A 219 -19.35 6.08 2.88
C TYR A 219 -18.67 6.12 4.24
N ALA A 220 -17.37 6.35 4.29
CA ALA A 220 -16.60 6.29 5.52
C ALA A 220 -16.61 7.63 6.28
N ASP A 221 -16.48 7.56 7.60
CA ASP A 221 -16.25 8.73 8.44
C ASP A 221 -14.79 9.18 8.34
N PHE A 222 -13.88 8.19 8.24
CA PHE A 222 -12.44 8.38 8.06
C PHE A 222 -11.91 7.47 6.96
N VAL A 223 -11.06 8.02 6.11
CA VAL A 223 -10.31 7.25 5.12
C VAL A 223 -8.83 7.53 5.32
N THR A 224 -8.07 6.49 5.64
CA THR A 224 -6.61 6.58 5.75
C THR A 224 -5.95 5.97 4.54
N THR A 225 -4.74 6.40 4.24
CA THR A 225 -3.94 5.81 3.19
C THR A 225 -2.44 6.02 3.41
N THR A 226 -1.65 5.17 2.79
CA THR A 226 -0.26 5.48 2.46
C THR A 226 -0.20 6.22 1.13
N THR A 227 0.91 6.90 0.87
CA THR A 227 1.12 7.62 -0.40
C THR A 227 2.02 6.87 -1.40
N HIS A 228 2.68 5.78 -0.99
CA HIS A 228 3.78 5.14 -1.71
C HIS A 228 3.47 3.77 -2.36
N LYS A 229 2.21 3.31 -2.36
CA LYS A 229 1.83 2.04 -2.99
C LYS A 229 1.27 2.29 -4.40
N THR A 230 0.01 1.93 -4.66
CA THR A 230 -0.62 2.22 -5.96
C THR A 230 -0.69 3.71 -6.30
N LEU A 231 -0.73 4.59 -5.30
CA LEU A 231 -0.72 6.05 -5.51
C LEU A 231 0.63 6.57 -6.05
N ARG A 232 1.72 5.79 -5.94
CA ARG A 232 3.04 6.07 -6.52
C ARG A 232 3.69 7.37 -6.04
N GLY A 233 3.53 7.69 -4.76
CA GLY A 233 4.11 8.87 -4.12
C GLY A 233 5.25 8.54 -3.15
N PRO A 234 5.70 9.54 -2.37
CA PRO A 234 6.72 9.34 -1.36
C PRO A 234 6.20 8.46 -0.22
N ARG A 235 7.09 7.84 0.54
CA ARG A 235 6.71 7.13 1.76
C ARG A 235 6.12 8.11 2.76
N GLY A 236 4.86 7.86 3.14
CA GLY A 236 4.10 8.71 4.05
C GLY A 236 2.67 8.20 4.21
N GLY A 237 1.89 8.91 5.00
CA GLY A 237 0.46 8.67 5.20
C GLY A 237 -0.38 9.92 4.97
N MET A 238 -1.69 9.73 4.94
CA MET A 238 -2.68 10.79 4.80
C MET A 238 -4.00 10.35 5.41
N ILE A 239 -4.78 11.29 5.94
CA ILE A 239 -6.12 11.06 6.47
C ILE A 239 -7.08 11.98 5.72
N LEU A 240 -8.18 11.40 5.24
CA LEU A 240 -9.34 12.10 4.72
C LEU A 240 -10.50 11.87 5.69
N CYS A 241 -11.33 12.87 5.94
CA CYS A 241 -12.50 12.69 6.81
C CYS A 241 -13.62 13.68 6.46
N LYS A 242 -14.78 13.42 7.03
CA LYS A 242 -15.88 14.40 7.03
C LYS A 242 -15.48 15.65 7.81
N LYS A 243 -16.03 16.78 7.44
CA LYS A 243 -15.68 18.09 8.01
C LYS A 243 -15.89 18.18 9.52
N GLU A 244 -16.89 17.49 10.05
CA GLU A 244 -17.19 17.45 11.49
C GLU A 244 -16.05 16.88 12.34
N TYR A 245 -15.22 15.98 11.78
CA TYR A 245 -14.09 15.36 12.47
C TYR A 245 -12.75 16.07 12.24
N ALA A 246 -12.72 17.08 11.36
CA ALA A 246 -11.48 17.75 10.94
C ALA A 246 -10.63 18.25 12.11
N ALA A 247 -11.24 18.95 13.05
CA ALA A 247 -10.53 19.52 14.21
C ALA A 247 -9.98 18.44 15.14
N ALA A 248 -10.71 17.34 15.33
CA ALA A 248 -10.27 16.21 16.15
C ALA A 248 -9.07 15.49 15.51
N ILE A 249 -9.12 15.24 14.19
CA ILE A 249 -8.03 14.62 13.45
C ILE A 249 -6.78 15.50 13.44
N ASP A 250 -6.93 16.79 13.16
CA ASP A 250 -5.79 17.72 13.16
C ASP A 250 -5.13 17.78 14.55
N LYS A 251 -5.93 17.83 15.63
CA LYS A 251 -5.43 17.79 17.00
C LYS A 251 -4.78 16.45 17.35
N ALA A 252 -5.29 15.35 16.84
CA ALA A 252 -4.72 14.01 17.08
C ALA A 252 -3.36 13.83 16.39
N ILE A 253 -3.17 14.45 15.22
CA ILE A 253 -1.86 14.49 14.57
C ILE A 253 -0.95 15.44 15.33
N PHE A 254 -1.27 16.72 15.41
CA PHE A 254 -0.48 17.70 16.14
C PHE A 254 -1.34 18.46 17.16
N PRO A 255 -0.99 18.45 18.44
CA PRO A 255 0.21 17.84 19.05
C PRO A 255 0.02 16.40 19.57
N GLY A 256 -1.04 15.69 19.18
CA GLY A 256 -1.43 14.43 19.79
C GLY A 256 -0.43 13.29 19.62
N THR A 257 -0.07 12.96 18.37
CA THR A 257 0.75 11.79 18.03
C THR A 257 2.06 12.14 17.30
N GLN A 258 2.19 13.37 16.79
CA GLN A 258 3.38 13.85 16.08
C GLN A 258 3.76 15.26 16.52
N GLY A 259 5.04 15.65 16.26
CA GLY A 259 5.56 17.01 16.37
C GLY A 259 5.63 17.69 15.01
N GLY A 260 6.80 18.24 14.65
CA GLY A 260 7.00 18.94 13.39
C GLY A 260 6.75 18.07 12.16
N PRO A 261 5.98 18.54 11.18
CA PRO A 261 5.74 17.81 9.95
C PRO A 261 6.99 17.75 9.08
N LEU A 262 7.06 16.73 8.22
CA LEU A 262 8.16 16.53 7.27
C LEU A 262 7.83 17.27 5.97
N GLU A 263 8.17 18.55 5.88
CA GLU A 263 7.74 19.42 4.78
C GLU A 263 8.29 18.98 3.41
N HIS A 264 9.49 18.39 3.35
CA HIS A 264 10.02 17.77 2.13
C HIS A 264 9.20 16.55 1.68
N VAL A 265 8.67 15.76 2.61
CA VAL A 265 7.76 14.65 2.30
C VAL A 265 6.40 15.17 1.84
N ILE A 266 5.89 16.23 2.48
CA ILE A 266 4.62 16.87 2.08
C ILE A 266 4.75 17.47 0.68
N ALA A 267 5.89 18.06 0.34
CA ALA A 267 6.18 18.49 -1.04
C ALA A 267 6.13 17.32 -2.03
N GLY A 268 6.75 16.18 -1.70
CA GLY A 268 6.64 14.95 -2.49
C GLY A 268 5.20 14.46 -2.63
N LYS A 269 4.39 14.53 -1.57
CA LYS A 269 2.95 14.22 -1.62
C LYS A 269 2.21 15.18 -2.54
N ALA A 270 2.48 16.48 -2.46
CA ALA A 270 1.86 17.48 -3.33
C ALA A 270 2.15 17.23 -4.81
N VAL A 271 3.40 16.85 -5.15
CA VAL A 271 3.78 16.46 -6.51
C VAL A 271 3.04 15.21 -6.96
N CYS A 272 3.09 14.15 -6.16
CA CYS A 272 2.40 12.89 -6.42
C CYS A 272 0.89 13.08 -6.67
N LEU A 273 0.21 13.85 -5.82
CA LEU A 273 -1.22 14.12 -5.96
C LEU A 273 -1.51 14.91 -7.25
N LYS A 274 -0.59 15.81 -7.68
CA LYS A 274 -0.72 16.48 -8.97
C LYS A 274 -0.59 15.52 -10.14
N GLU A 275 0.36 14.58 -10.09
CA GLU A 275 0.51 13.52 -11.09
C GLU A 275 -0.74 12.64 -11.14
N ALA A 276 -1.29 12.28 -9.97
CA ALA A 276 -2.48 11.43 -9.86
C ALA A 276 -3.75 12.03 -10.48
N MET A 277 -3.81 13.36 -10.65
CA MET A 277 -4.93 14.07 -11.30
C MET A 277 -4.87 14.03 -12.83
N THR A 278 -3.83 13.43 -13.43
CA THR A 278 -3.61 13.44 -14.88
C THR A 278 -4.28 12.26 -15.59
N PRO A 279 -4.66 12.41 -16.89
CA PRO A 279 -5.14 11.27 -17.68
C PRO A 279 -4.09 10.15 -17.81
N ALA A 280 -2.81 10.48 -17.84
CA ALA A 280 -1.72 9.51 -17.89
C ALA A 280 -1.72 8.59 -16.64
N PHE A 281 -1.99 9.15 -15.46
CA PHE A 281 -2.11 8.35 -14.24
C PHE A 281 -3.31 7.41 -14.27
N LYS A 282 -4.46 7.85 -14.80
CA LYS A 282 -5.62 6.97 -15.00
C LYS A 282 -5.31 5.80 -15.92
N ALA A 283 -4.66 6.06 -17.04
CA ALA A 283 -4.22 5.02 -17.97
C ALA A 283 -3.23 4.04 -17.31
N TYR A 284 -2.31 4.55 -16.48
CA TYR A 284 -1.38 3.75 -15.71
C TYR A 284 -2.10 2.82 -14.71
N GLN A 285 -3.07 3.32 -13.95
CA GLN A 285 -3.84 2.52 -13.00
C GLN A 285 -4.68 1.44 -13.71
N HIS A 286 -5.28 1.80 -14.84
CA HIS A 286 -5.98 0.83 -15.68
C HIS A 286 -5.04 -0.29 -16.15
N GLN A 287 -3.83 0.05 -16.59
CA GLN A 287 -2.83 -0.95 -16.99
C GLN A 287 -2.41 -1.85 -15.84
N ILE A 288 -2.35 -1.36 -14.60
CA ILE A 288 -2.08 -2.19 -13.41
C ILE A 288 -3.11 -3.32 -13.30
N VAL A 289 -4.40 -3.00 -13.46
CA VAL A 289 -5.49 -3.99 -13.36
C VAL A 289 -5.44 -4.98 -14.52
N LEU A 290 -5.19 -4.51 -15.75
CA LEU A 290 -5.02 -5.38 -16.91
C LEU A 290 -3.85 -6.35 -16.72
N ASN A 291 -2.73 -5.85 -16.23
CA ASN A 291 -1.55 -6.63 -15.92
C ASN A 291 -1.82 -7.70 -14.84
N ALA A 292 -2.50 -7.32 -13.77
CA ALA A 292 -2.87 -8.28 -12.72
C ALA A 292 -3.79 -9.38 -13.24
N ARG A 293 -4.79 -9.05 -14.04
CA ARG A 293 -5.70 -10.01 -14.68
C ARG A 293 -4.96 -10.95 -15.65
N ALA A 294 -4.05 -10.42 -16.46
CA ALA A 294 -3.27 -11.23 -17.40
C ALA A 294 -2.35 -12.22 -16.68
N MET A 295 -1.70 -11.78 -15.60
CA MET A 295 -0.84 -12.62 -14.77
C MET A 295 -1.67 -13.70 -14.04
N ALA A 296 -2.81 -13.34 -13.45
CA ALA A 296 -3.72 -14.26 -12.79
C ALA A 296 -4.26 -15.35 -13.74
N ALA A 297 -4.65 -14.96 -14.95
CA ALA A 297 -5.13 -15.89 -15.97
C ALA A 297 -4.04 -16.91 -16.39
N GLU A 298 -2.77 -16.46 -16.52
CA GLU A 298 -1.67 -17.36 -16.85
C GLU A 298 -1.37 -18.33 -15.70
N PHE A 299 -1.36 -17.90 -14.43
CA PHE A 299 -1.23 -18.80 -13.29
C PHE A 299 -2.34 -19.85 -13.25
N THR A 300 -3.59 -19.45 -13.47
CA THR A 300 -4.74 -20.38 -13.52
C THR A 300 -4.59 -21.39 -14.64
N LYS A 301 -4.19 -20.96 -15.84
CA LYS A 301 -3.92 -21.81 -17.01
C LYS A 301 -2.81 -22.84 -16.69
N GLU A 302 -1.80 -22.43 -15.96
CA GLU A 302 -0.71 -23.28 -15.50
C GLU A 302 -1.08 -24.15 -14.29
N GLY A 303 -2.33 -24.13 -13.82
CA GLY A 303 -2.81 -24.94 -12.71
C GLY A 303 -2.40 -24.46 -11.32
N ILE A 304 -1.91 -23.24 -11.18
CA ILE A 304 -1.64 -22.62 -9.88
C ILE A 304 -2.93 -22.02 -9.33
N ARG A 305 -3.32 -22.44 -8.14
CA ARG A 305 -4.52 -21.92 -7.47
C ARG A 305 -4.31 -20.47 -7.01
N LEU A 306 -5.32 -19.65 -7.23
CA LEU A 306 -5.38 -18.29 -6.68
C LEU A 306 -6.46 -18.21 -5.60
N VAL A 307 -6.15 -17.57 -4.48
CA VAL A 307 -7.13 -17.27 -3.44
C VAL A 307 -8.28 -16.45 -4.06
N SER A 308 -9.51 -16.78 -3.70
CA SER A 308 -10.75 -16.23 -4.27
C SER A 308 -10.89 -16.38 -5.79
N GLY A 309 -10.13 -17.28 -6.43
CA GLY A 309 -10.22 -17.60 -7.85
C GLY A 309 -9.70 -16.52 -8.81
N GLY A 310 -8.95 -15.50 -8.32
CA GLY A 310 -8.38 -14.47 -9.20
C GLY A 310 -8.24 -13.10 -8.57
N THR A 311 -8.33 -12.02 -9.38
CA THR A 311 -8.18 -10.65 -8.90
C THR A 311 -9.04 -9.65 -9.66
N ASP A 312 -9.52 -8.64 -8.93
CA ASP A 312 -10.22 -7.47 -9.45
C ASP A 312 -9.37 -6.19 -9.36
N ASN A 313 -8.20 -6.26 -8.69
CA ASN A 313 -7.37 -5.10 -8.40
C ASN A 313 -5.90 -5.31 -8.85
N HIS A 314 -4.93 -4.80 -8.10
CA HIS A 314 -3.51 -4.77 -8.42
C HIS A 314 -2.70 -5.95 -7.87
N LEU A 315 -3.31 -6.82 -7.07
CA LEU A 315 -2.63 -7.93 -6.42
C LEU A 315 -3.38 -9.25 -6.56
N MET A 316 -2.66 -10.35 -6.35
CA MET A 316 -3.19 -11.69 -6.24
C MET A 316 -2.43 -12.48 -5.18
N LEU A 317 -3.07 -13.53 -4.65
CA LEU A 317 -2.45 -14.46 -3.73
C LEU A 317 -2.37 -15.84 -4.40
N LEU A 318 -1.15 -16.34 -4.56
CA LEU A 318 -0.92 -17.72 -4.95
C LEU A 318 -1.13 -18.63 -3.74
N ASP A 319 -1.93 -19.66 -3.91
CA ASP A 319 -2.04 -20.75 -2.96
C ASP A 319 -1.12 -21.91 -3.40
N LEU A 320 -0.12 -22.18 -2.60
CA LEU A 320 0.90 -23.19 -2.85
C LEU A 320 0.57 -24.56 -2.21
N THR A 321 -0.62 -24.68 -1.60
CA THR A 321 -1.05 -25.94 -0.99
C THR A 321 -1.03 -27.06 -2.03
N GLY A 322 -0.38 -28.17 -1.70
CA GLY A 322 -0.25 -29.31 -2.62
C GLY A 322 0.86 -29.21 -3.68
N THR A 323 1.56 -28.07 -3.79
CA THR A 323 2.71 -27.94 -4.73
C THR A 323 4.01 -28.52 -4.19
N GLY A 324 4.09 -28.79 -2.90
CA GLY A 324 5.33 -29.20 -2.22
C GLY A 324 6.27 -28.05 -1.86
N VAL A 325 5.91 -26.80 -2.18
CA VAL A 325 6.72 -25.60 -1.90
C VAL A 325 5.97 -24.70 -0.92
N THR A 326 6.65 -24.17 0.10
CA THR A 326 6.07 -23.21 1.04
C THR A 326 6.26 -21.78 0.55
N GLY A 327 5.47 -20.83 1.08
CA GLY A 327 5.63 -19.41 0.76
C GLY A 327 7.05 -18.90 1.04
N LYS A 328 7.64 -19.30 2.17
CA LYS A 328 9.03 -18.95 2.53
C LYS A 328 10.06 -19.51 1.55
N ALA A 329 9.88 -20.77 1.12
CA ALA A 329 10.80 -21.38 0.18
C ALA A 329 10.71 -20.71 -1.20
N LEU A 330 9.50 -20.48 -1.70
CA LEU A 330 9.30 -19.79 -2.98
C LEU A 330 9.84 -18.37 -2.97
N GLU A 331 9.59 -17.58 -1.89
CA GLU A 331 10.15 -16.24 -1.71
C GLU A 331 11.69 -16.26 -1.83
N ALA A 332 12.36 -17.23 -1.19
CA ALA A 332 13.81 -17.37 -1.23
C ALA A 332 14.34 -17.78 -2.63
N LEU A 333 13.67 -18.72 -3.30
CA LEU A 333 14.05 -19.18 -4.65
C LEU A 333 13.88 -18.06 -5.68
N LEU A 334 12.74 -17.36 -5.66
CA LEU A 334 12.47 -16.25 -6.56
C LEU A 334 13.46 -15.10 -6.34
N GLY A 335 13.83 -14.81 -5.09
CA GLY A 335 14.86 -13.81 -4.78
C GLY A 335 16.21 -14.10 -5.44
N GLN A 336 16.63 -15.38 -5.51
CA GLN A 336 17.85 -15.80 -6.21
C GLN A 336 17.75 -15.64 -7.73
N ALA A 337 16.53 -15.69 -8.27
CA ALA A 337 16.25 -15.47 -9.69
C ALA A 337 15.90 -13.99 -10.01
N ASN A 338 16.21 -13.06 -9.14
CA ASN A 338 15.91 -11.63 -9.28
C ASN A 338 14.40 -11.30 -9.41
N ILE A 339 13.54 -12.09 -8.78
CA ILE A 339 12.10 -11.82 -8.67
C ILE A 339 11.78 -11.57 -7.20
N THR A 340 11.32 -10.37 -6.87
CA THR A 340 11.04 -9.96 -5.50
C THR A 340 9.54 -10.07 -5.20
N VAL A 341 9.19 -10.95 -4.26
CA VAL A 341 7.82 -11.18 -3.77
C VAL A 341 7.84 -11.23 -2.24
N ASN A 342 6.67 -11.38 -1.61
CA ASN A 342 6.62 -11.70 -0.19
C ASN A 342 5.74 -12.92 0.07
N LYS A 343 6.18 -13.79 0.99
CA LYS A 343 5.33 -14.83 1.54
C LYS A 343 4.12 -14.21 2.23
N ASN A 344 2.99 -14.89 2.18
CA ASN A 344 1.74 -14.41 2.76
C ASN A 344 0.89 -15.57 3.26
N THR A 345 0.21 -15.37 4.39
CA THR A 345 -0.82 -16.31 4.83
C THR A 345 -2.00 -16.30 3.86
N ILE A 346 -2.69 -17.41 3.76
CA ILE A 346 -3.92 -17.55 2.96
C ILE A 346 -5.09 -17.91 3.88
N PRO A 347 -6.35 -17.76 3.45
CA PRO A 347 -7.47 -18.33 4.18
C PRO A 347 -7.27 -19.83 4.42
N LYS A 348 -7.68 -20.32 5.60
CA LYS A 348 -7.43 -21.71 6.05
C LYS A 348 -5.94 -22.08 6.21
N GLU A 349 -5.09 -21.11 6.50
CA GLU A 349 -3.66 -21.34 6.71
C GLU A 349 -3.39 -22.37 7.81
N THR A 350 -2.60 -23.39 7.49
CA THR A 350 -2.22 -24.46 8.41
C THR A 350 -0.77 -24.35 8.87
N LEU A 351 0.02 -23.52 8.21
CA LEU A 351 1.43 -23.31 8.54
C LEU A 351 1.61 -22.07 9.43
N SER A 352 2.76 -22.00 10.06
CA SER A 352 3.16 -20.83 10.84
C SER A 352 3.21 -19.56 9.96
N PRO A 353 2.90 -18.36 10.47
CA PRO A 353 3.05 -17.09 9.75
C PRO A 353 4.48 -16.81 9.25
N PHE A 354 5.47 -17.49 9.80
CA PHE A 354 6.87 -17.39 9.34
C PHE A 354 7.20 -18.29 8.15
N VAL A 355 6.32 -19.24 7.81
CA VAL A 355 6.48 -20.22 6.72
C VAL A 355 5.49 -19.94 5.60
N THR A 356 4.20 -19.89 5.92
CA THR A 356 3.03 -19.66 5.08
C THR A 356 2.82 -20.64 3.92
N SER A 357 1.57 -20.78 3.49
CA SER A 357 1.19 -21.56 2.32
C SER A 357 0.99 -20.70 1.07
N GLY A 358 1.21 -19.40 1.14
CA GLY A 358 0.98 -18.48 0.02
C GLY A 358 2.10 -17.49 -0.24
N VAL A 359 1.99 -16.88 -1.42
CA VAL A 359 2.81 -15.74 -1.86
C VAL A 359 1.89 -14.67 -2.43
N ARG A 360 2.11 -13.41 -2.01
CA ARG A 360 1.43 -12.25 -2.57
C ARG A 360 2.25 -11.66 -3.69
N ILE A 361 1.57 -11.36 -4.81
CA ILE A 361 2.15 -10.75 -6.01
C ILE A 361 1.31 -9.51 -6.38
N GLY A 362 1.97 -8.44 -6.82
CA GLY A 362 1.33 -7.23 -7.31
C GLY A 362 2.00 -6.67 -8.54
N THR A 363 1.28 -5.86 -9.28
CA THR A 363 1.73 -5.34 -10.60
C THR A 363 2.05 -3.84 -10.67
N PRO A 364 1.96 -3.02 -9.61
CA PRO A 364 2.20 -1.58 -9.70
C PRO A 364 3.61 -1.22 -10.17
N ALA A 365 4.65 -1.81 -9.57
CA ALA A 365 6.05 -1.48 -9.85
C ALA A 365 6.47 -1.86 -11.29
N VAL A 366 6.13 -3.06 -11.74
CA VAL A 366 6.42 -3.51 -13.12
C VAL A 366 5.63 -2.70 -14.16
N THR A 367 4.40 -2.27 -13.84
CA THR A 367 3.60 -1.39 -14.69
C THR A 367 4.24 0.02 -14.79
N THR A 368 4.79 0.54 -13.69
CA THR A 368 5.55 1.80 -13.71
C THR A 368 6.74 1.74 -14.66
N ARG A 369 7.39 0.59 -14.79
CA ARG A 369 8.48 0.35 -15.74
C ARG A 369 8.00 0.20 -17.21
N GLY A 370 6.69 0.25 -17.47
CA GLY A 370 6.12 0.14 -18.81
C GLY A 370 5.86 -1.28 -19.30
N MET A 371 5.93 -2.28 -18.40
CA MET A 371 5.57 -3.66 -18.72
C MET A 371 4.06 -3.80 -18.90
N LYS A 372 3.63 -4.68 -19.79
CA LYS A 372 2.23 -4.93 -20.13
C LYS A 372 1.89 -6.43 -20.05
N GLU A 373 0.73 -6.81 -20.54
CA GLU A 373 0.17 -8.16 -20.42
C GLU A 373 1.08 -9.26 -20.98
N ALA A 374 1.88 -8.97 -22.01
CA ALA A 374 2.81 -9.94 -22.59
C ALA A 374 3.92 -10.30 -21.58
N GLU A 375 4.53 -9.29 -20.95
CA GLU A 375 5.52 -9.50 -19.90
C GLU A 375 4.90 -10.17 -18.68
N MET A 376 3.64 -9.85 -18.32
CA MET A 376 2.96 -10.49 -17.19
C MET A 376 2.78 -11.99 -17.39
N LYS A 377 2.43 -12.43 -18.59
CA LYS A 377 2.35 -13.86 -18.92
C LYS A 377 3.72 -14.53 -18.85
N GLN A 378 4.75 -13.89 -19.39
CA GLN A 378 6.12 -14.40 -19.30
C GLN A 378 6.57 -14.53 -17.84
N ILE A 379 6.35 -13.52 -17.01
CA ILE A 379 6.71 -13.52 -15.59
C ILE A 379 5.96 -14.63 -14.83
N ALA A 380 4.66 -14.81 -15.08
CA ALA A 380 3.88 -15.87 -14.47
C ALA A 380 4.41 -17.26 -14.85
N ALA A 381 4.78 -17.47 -16.11
CA ALA A 381 5.39 -18.71 -16.57
C ALA A 381 6.75 -18.99 -15.88
N LEU A 382 7.60 -17.95 -15.72
CA LEU A 382 8.87 -18.09 -15.01
C LEU A 382 8.68 -18.45 -13.53
N ILE A 383 7.73 -17.82 -12.84
CA ILE A 383 7.40 -18.14 -11.44
C ILE A 383 6.87 -19.57 -11.34
N THR A 384 5.99 -19.98 -12.25
CA THR A 384 5.45 -21.37 -12.29
C THR A 384 6.56 -22.39 -12.52
N ARG A 385 7.53 -22.08 -13.38
CA ARG A 385 8.71 -22.90 -13.61
C ARG A 385 9.52 -23.09 -12.32
N VAL A 386 9.75 -22.01 -11.55
CA VAL A 386 10.45 -22.09 -10.26
C VAL A 386 9.66 -22.94 -9.25
N ILE A 387 8.32 -22.84 -9.22
CA ILE A 387 7.48 -23.67 -8.35
C ILE A 387 7.66 -25.15 -8.67
N ARG A 388 7.76 -25.53 -9.96
CA ARG A 388 7.83 -26.92 -10.42
C ARG A 388 9.23 -27.53 -10.38
N GLU A 389 10.25 -26.75 -10.75
CA GLU A 389 11.61 -27.25 -10.98
C GLU A 389 12.58 -26.87 -9.84
N GLY A 390 12.21 -25.92 -8.96
CA GLY A 390 13.02 -25.50 -7.82
C GLY A 390 14.35 -24.87 -8.24
N GLU A 391 15.41 -25.19 -7.52
CA GLU A 391 16.75 -24.60 -7.71
C GLU A 391 17.35 -24.85 -9.10
N GLY A 392 16.97 -25.96 -9.77
CA GLY A 392 17.57 -26.39 -11.03
C GLY A 392 17.39 -25.39 -12.18
N CYS A 393 16.29 -24.61 -12.18
CA CYS A 393 16.00 -23.64 -13.25
C CYS A 393 16.45 -22.20 -12.93
N LEU A 394 16.92 -21.90 -11.72
CA LEU A 394 17.21 -20.52 -11.29
C LEU A 394 18.19 -19.76 -12.19
N PRO A 395 19.31 -20.35 -12.66
CA PRO A 395 20.24 -19.61 -13.52
C PRO A 395 19.59 -19.13 -14.83
N GLU A 396 18.78 -19.99 -15.45
CA GLU A 396 18.10 -19.68 -16.71
C GLU A 396 16.99 -18.65 -16.49
N VAL A 397 16.15 -18.83 -15.46
CA VAL A 397 15.10 -17.88 -15.06
C VAL A 397 15.71 -16.51 -14.80
N LYS A 398 16.83 -16.44 -14.07
CA LYS A 398 17.55 -15.19 -13.81
C LYS A 398 17.98 -14.49 -15.08
N GLN A 399 18.50 -15.22 -16.07
CA GLN A 399 18.90 -14.64 -17.37
C GLN A 399 17.68 -14.04 -18.10
N GLU A 400 16.55 -14.75 -18.09
CA GLU A 400 15.32 -14.24 -18.70
C GLU A 400 14.80 -13.00 -17.96
N VAL A 401 14.85 -12.97 -16.63
CA VAL A 401 14.50 -11.79 -15.82
C VAL A 401 15.36 -10.59 -16.17
N LEU A 402 16.68 -10.75 -16.26
CA LEU A 402 17.60 -9.70 -16.66
C LEU A 402 17.29 -9.17 -18.06
N ALA A 403 16.94 -10.06 -19.00
CA ALA A 403 16.56 -9.68 -20.36
C ALA A 403 15.24 -8.88 -20.41
N ILE A 404 14.26 -9.20 -19.54
CA ILE A 404 13.02 -8.42 -19.38
C ILE A 404 13.38 -7.05 -18.79
N CYS A 405 14.14 -7.00 -17.72
CA CYS A 405 14.52 -5.76 -17.04
C CYS A 405 15.29 -4.80 -17.96
N ALA A 406 16.18 -5.32 -18.83
CA ALA A 406 16.93 -4.52 -19.78
C ALA A 406 16.06 -3.81 -20.83
N LYS A 407 14.91 -4.40 -21.19
CA LYS A 407 13.94 -3.77 -22.10
C LYS A 407 13.12 -2.66 -21.44
N HIS A 408 13.09 -2.64 -20.11
CA HIS A 408 12.29 -1.71 -19.31
C HIS A 408 13.19 -1.00 -18.27
N PRO A 409 14.13 -0.14 -18.70
CA PRO A 409 15.11 0.48 -17.81
C PRO A 409 14.45 1.40 -16.78
N LEU A 410 14.89 1.31 -15.53
CA LEU A 410 14.44 2.17 -14.43
C LEU A 410 15.47 3.30 -14.22
N TYR A 411 14.98 4.56 -14.15
CA TYR A 411 15.82 5.74 -13.93
C TYR A 411 17.03 5.78 -14.89
N ALA A 412 16.76 5.68 -16.20
CA ALA A 412 17.77 5.52 -17.24
C ALA A 412 18.80 6.67 -17.25
N ASP A 413 18.37 7.90 -16.91
CA ASP A 413 19.21 9.09 -16.87
C ASP A 413 20.05 9.22 -15.58
N CYS A 414 19.89 8.30 -14.64
CA CYS A 414 20.68 8.28 -13.41
C CYS A 414 21.98 7.49 -13.67
N VAL A 415 23.10 8.20 -13.83
CA VAL A 415 24.42 7.57 -14.02
C VAL A 415 24.92 7.02 -12.69
N CYS A 416 25.35 5.76 -12.68
CA CYS A 416 25.87 5.05 -11.50
C CYS A 416 27.38 4.80 -11.58
N ASP A 417 28.10 5.46 -12.50
CA ASP A 417 29.55 5.26 -12.73
C ASP A 417 30.41 5.80 -11.57
#